data_c2f973d10c9dcb0c40a5d3720ebcfda4
#
_entry.id   c2f973d10c9dcb0c40a5d3720ebcfda4
#
_cell.length_a   1.000
_cell.length_b   1.000
_cell.length_c   1.000
_cell.angle_alpha   90.00
_cell.angle_beta   90.00
_cell.angle_gamma   90.00
#
_symmetry.space_group_name_H-M   'P 1'
#
loop_
_entity.id
_entity.type
_entity.pdbx_description
1 polymer ?
#
loop_
_entity_poly.entity_id
_entity_poly.type
_entity_poly.pdbx_seq_one_letter_code
_entity_poly.pdbx_strand_id
1 'polypeptide(L)'
;IDNIMSDGKDLRVFIDSLIKNFRDMLICKITEDSSAMLDYNAEDMVKLKALSDKMSFEKISHATSVLSDAQADTKWMKSPRIVYELALIKLARP
;
A
#
# COMPACT_ATOMS: atom_id res chain seq x y z
N ILE A 1 4.36 -15.60 10.53
CA ILE A 1 4.72 -14.19 10.30
C ILE A 1 6.19 -14.06 9.96
N ASP A 2 7.04 -14.69 10.76
CA ASP A 2 8.47 -14.65 10.52
C ASP A 2 8.84 -15.24 9.16
N ASN A 3 8.12 -16.27 8.73
CA ASN A 3 8.37 -16.91 7.44
C ASN A 3 8.08 -15.95 6.27
N ILE A 4 7.06 -15.12 6.40
CA ILE A 4 6.73 -14.14 5.37
C ILE A 4 7.79 -13.05 5.29
N MET A 5 8.28 -12.61 6.44
CA MET A 5 9.22 -11.52 6.52
C MET A 5 10.68 -11.93 6.27
N SER A 6 10.97 -13.22 6.33
CA SER A 6 12.34 -13.71 6.14
C SER A 6 12.76 -13.74 4.68
N ASP A 7 11.80 -13.77 3.75
CA ASP A 7 12.06 -13.84 2.32
C ASP A 7 11.72 -12.50 1.67
N GLY A 8 12.70 -11.86 1.05
CA GLY A 8 12.49 -10.59 0.37
C GLY A 8 11.45 -10.66 -0.74
N LYS A 9 11.30 -11.83 -1.37
CA LYS A 9 10.30 -12.03 -2.41
C LYS A 9 8.89 -11.96 -1.85
N ASP A 10 8.65 -12.60 -0.70
CA ASP A 10 7.34 -12.56 -0.06
C ASP A 10 7.01 -11.16 0.44
N LEU A 11 8.01 -10.48 0.96
CA LEU A 11 7.83 -9.10 1.41
C LEU A 11 7.49 -8.17 0.24
N ARG A 12 8.10 -8.40 -0.90
CA ARG A 12 7.79 -7.63 -2.11
C ARG A 12 6.33 -7.79 -2.52
N VAL A 13 5.83 -9.03 -2.48
CA VAL A 13 4.43 -9.31 -2.81
C VAL A 13 3.51 -8.58 -1.82
N PHE A 14 3.86 -8.59 -0.55
CA PHE A 14 3.10 -7.88 0.48
C PHE A 14 3.06 -6.37 0.21
N ILE A 15 4.21 -5.79 -0.11
CA ILE A 15 4.30 -4.35 -0.42
C ILE A 15 3.50 -4.00 -1.67
N ASP A 16 3.57 -4.84 -2.71
CA ASP A 16 2.77 -4.64 -3.93
C ASP A 16 1.28 -4.58 -3.59
N SER A 17 0.83 -5.48 -2.71
CA SER A 17 -0.57 -5.51 -2.28
C SER A 17 -0.95 -4.25 -1.51
N LEU A 18 -0.07 -3.75 -0.66
CA LEU A 18 -0.31 -2.51 0.07
C LEU A 18 -0.44 -1.32 -0.87
N ILE A 19 0.45 -1.24 -1.86
CA ILE A 19 0.40 -0.14 -2.83
C ILE A 19 -0.92 -0.17 -3.59
N LYS A 20 -1.35 -1.35 -4.00
CA LYS A 20 -2.63 -1.50 -4.70
C LYS A 20 -3.79 -1.05 -3.82
N ASN A 21 -3.79 -1.45 -2.56
CA ASN A 21 -4.85 -1.06 -1.63
C ASN A 21 -4.90 0.45 -1.42
N PHE A 22 -3.74 1.08 -1.22
CA PHE A 22 -3.70 2.53 -1.06
C PHE A 22 -4.14 3.26 -2.33
N ARG A 23 -3.75 2.77 -3.50
CA ARG A 23 -4.20 3.33 -4.76
C ARG A 23 -5.73 3.25 -4.88
N ASP A 24 -6.30 2.10 -4.53
CA ASP A 24 -7.74 1.90 -4.60
C ASP A 24 -8.46 2.83 -3.62
N MET A 25 -7.87 3.07 -2.44
CA MET A 25 -8.41 4.02 -1.48
C MET A 25 -8.39 5.46 -2.04
N LEU A 26 -7.35 5.83 -2.77
CA LEU A 26 -7.30 7.14 -3.42
C LEU A 26 -8.41 7.28 -4.46
N ILE A 27 -8.67 6.23 -5.22
CA ILE A 27 -9.75 6.24 -6.20
C ILE A 27 -11.09 6.47 -5.49
N CYS A 28 -11.29 5.83 -4.33
CA CYS A 28 -12.50 6.05 -3.55
C CYS A 28 -12.66 7.49 -3.09
N LYS A 29 -11.55 8.19 -2.85
CA LYS A 29 -11.60 9.58 -2.38
C LYS A 29 -11.85 10.58 -3.49
N ILE A 30 -11.42 10.27 -4.73
CA ILE A 30 -11.51 11.23 -5.82
C ILE A 30 -12.72 11.01 -6.71
N THR A 31 -13.44 9.92 -6.57
CA THR A 31 -14.61 9.65 -7.38
C THR A 31 -15.71 9.02 -6.53
N GLU A 32 -16.95 9.45 -6.80
CA GLU A 32 -18.12 8.91 -6.12
C GLU A 32 -18.51 7.54 -6.68
N ASP A 33 -18.17 7.28 -7.93
CA ASP A 33 -18.52 6.04 -8.60
C ASP A 33 -17.33 5.08 -8.66
N SER A 34 -16.66 4.92 -7.52
CA SER A 34 -15.48 4.06 -7.44
C SER A 34 -15.82 2.60 -7.71
N SER A 35 -17.03 2.16 -7.39
CA SER A 35 -17.43 0.77 -7.61
C SER A 35 -17.43 0.39 -9.10
N ALA A 36 -17.62 1.37 -9.98
CA ALA A 36 -17.56 1.12 -11.42
C ALA A 36 -16.12 1.00 -11.92
N MET A 37 -15.18 1.61 -11.21
CA MET A 37 -13.76 1.62 -11.59
C MET A 37 -12.96 0.49 -10.95
N LEU A 38 -13.43 -0.04 -9.85
CA LEU A 38 -12.72 -1.05 -9.07
C LEU A 38 -13.46 -2.38 -9.11
N ASP A 39 -12.69 -3.45 -9.21
CA ASP A 39 -13.24 -4.80 -9.32
C ASP A 39 -13.37 -5.44 -7.93
N TYR A 40 -14.28 -4.88 -7.13
CA TYR A 40 -14.60 -5.40 -5.81
C TYR A 40 -16.06 -5.76 -5.72
N ASN A 41 -16.39 -6.76 -4.88
CA ASN A 41 -17.78 -7.01 -4.57
C ASN A 41 -18.30 -5.92 -3.62
N ALA A 42 -19.63 -5.89 -3.44
CA ALA A 42 -20.25 -4.82 -2.64
C ALA A 42 -19.75 -4.79 -1.20
N GLU A 43 -19.53 -5.95 -0.60
CA GLU A 43 -19.06 -6.04 0.78
C GLU A 43 -17.64 -5.48 0.92
N ASP A 44 -16.76 -5.86 0.01
CA ASP A 44 -15.38 -5.38 0.04
C ASP A 44 -15.29 -3.89 -0.28
N MET A 45 -16.18 -3.38 -1.14
CA MET A 45 -16.23 -1.93 -1.43
C MET A 45 -16.61 -1.14 -0.19
N VAL A 46 -17.54 -1.65 0.63
CA VAL A 46 -17.92 -0.98 1.86
C VAL A 46 -16.70 -0.89 2.80
N LYS A 47 -15.95 -1.99 2.92
CA LYS A 47 -14.75 -2.02 3.77
C LYS A 47 -13.69 -1.05 3.25
N LEU A 48 -13.48 -1.03 1.95
CA LEU A 48 -12.47 -0.17 1.34
C LEU A 48 -12.81 1.31 1.57
N LYS A 49 -14.07 1.68 1.37
CA LYS A 49 -14.52 3.05 1.62
C LYS A 49 -14.36 3.44 3.08
N ALA A 50 -14.69 2.53 3.99
CA ALA A 50 -14.53 2.79 5.41
C ALA A 50 -13.07 3.04 5.77
N LEU A 51 -12.14 2.27 5.20
CA LEU A 51 -10.72 2.48 5.41
C LEU A 51 -10.26 3.81 4.83
N SER A 52 -10.72 4.15 3.62
CA SER A 52 -10.33 5.39 2.99
C SER A 52 -10.81 6.61 3.76
N ASP A 53 -11.97 6.50 4.43
CA ASP A 53 -12.50 7.59 5.24
C ASP A 53 -11.69 7.84 6.50
N LYS A 54 -10.95 6.86 6.96
CA LYS A 54 -10.12 6.98 8.17
C LYS A 54 -8.80 7.68 7.92
N MET A 55 -8.39 7.82 6.67
CA MET A 55 -7.11 8.42 6.32
C MET A 55 -7.34 9.60 5.37
N SER A 56 -6.54 10.65 5.55
CA SER A 56 -6.60 11.79 4.64
C SER A 56 -5.99 11.42 3.29
N PHE A 57 -6.37 12.16 2.27
CA PHE A 57 -5.80 12.00 0.93
C PHE A 57 -4.27 12.14 0.99
N GLU A 58 -3.79 13.12 1.74
CA GLU A 58 -2.36 13.37 1.86
C GLU A 58 -1.62 12.22 2.51
N LYS A 59 -2.21 11.60 3.53
CA LYS A 59 -1.58 10.45 4.19
C LYS A 59 -1.52 9.24 3.27
N ILE A 60 -2.61 8.98 2.54
CA ILE A 60 -2.64 7.86 1.60
C ILE A 60 -1.63 8.09 0.48
N SER A 61 -1.59 9.30 -0.08
CA SER A 61 -0.64 9.65 -1.13
C SER A 61 0.80 9.51 -0.65
N HIS A 62 1.07 9.96 0.56
CA HIS A 62 2.42 9.85 1.14
C HIS A 62 2.80 8.38 1.31
N ALA A 63 1.91 7.56 1.84
CA ALA A 63 2.17 6.14 2.04
C ALA A 63 2.45 5.45 0.71
N THR A 64 1.65 5.74 -0.30
CA THR A 64 1.84 5.17 -1.64
C THR A 64 3.20 5.57 -2.21
N SER A 65 3.57 6.83 -2.06
CA SER A 65 4.85 7.34 -2.55
C SER A 65 6.03 6.67 -1.86
N VAL A 66 5.98 6.55 -0.53
CA VAL A 66 7.05 5.91 0.25
C VAL A 66 7.25 4.47 -0.19
N LEU A 67 6.15 3.72 -0.34
CA LEU A 67 6.24 2.32 -0.74
C LEU A 67 6.70 2.16 -2.19
N SER A 68 6.24 3.02 -3.09
CA SER A 68 6.66 2.97 -4.50
C SER A 68 8.14 3.30 -4.65
N ASP A 69 8.62 4.29 -3.91
CA ASP A 69 10.04 4.63 -3.92
C ASP A 69 10.89 3.49 -3.40
N ALA A 70 10.41 2.80 -2.35
CA ALA A 70 11.11 1.65 -1.80
C ALA A 70 11.21 0.53 -2.84
N GLN A 71 10.16 0.28 -3.61
CA GLN A 71 10.21 -0.73 -4.66
C GLN A 71 11.22 -0.39 -5.74
N ALA A 72 11.28 0.88 -6.13
CA ALA A 72 12.27 1.33 -7.12
C ALA A 72 13.69 1.13 -6.60
N ASP A 73 13.91 1.44 -5.33
CA ASP A 73 15.23 1.33 -4.70
C ASP A 73 15.69 -0.12 -4.61
N THR A 74 14.79 -1.09 -4.49
CA THR A 74 15.19 -2.49 -4.38
C THR A 74 15.88 -3.02 -5.62
N LYS A 75 15.70 -2.37 -6.75
CA LYS A 75 16.36 -2.80 -8.01
C LYS A 75 17.88 -2.67 -7.92
N TRP A 76 18.37 -1.80 -7.07
CA TRP A 76 19.80 -1.47 -6.94
C TRP A 76 20.39 -2.00 -5.64
N MET A 77 19.60 -2.64 -4.78
CA MET A 77 20.04 -3.07 -3.46
C MET A 77 20.17 -4.58 -3.40
N LYS A 78 21.21 -5.04 -2.69
CA LYS A 78 21.40 -6.48 -2.48
C LYS A 78 20.41 -7.05 -1.48
N SER A 79 19.87 -6.22 -0.59
CA SER A 79 18.95 -6.66 0.45
C SER A 79 17.63 -5.88 0.35
N PRO A 80 16.71 -6.33 -0.50
CA PRO A 80 15.40 -5.64 -0.62
C PRO A 80 14.65 -5.56 0.71
N ARG A 81 14.84 -6.54 1.57
CA ARG A 81 14.16 -6.59 2.86
C ARG A 81 14.43 -5.33 3.69
N ILE A 82 15.69 -4.89 3.73
CA ILE A 82 16.06 -3.70 4.50
C ILE A 82 15.34 -2.47 3.97
N VAL A 83 15.27 -2.32 2.65
CA VAL A 83 14.58 -1.20 2.02
C VAL A 83 13.11 -1.17 2.41
N TYR A 84 12.43 -2.32 2.35
CA TYR A 84 11.03 -2.41 2.71
C TYR A 84 10.79 -2.17 4.19
N GLU A 85 11.67 -2.71 5.04
CA GLU A 85 11.56 -2.50 6.49
C GLU A 85 11.68 -1.01 6.84
N LEU A 86 12.62 -0.32 6.21
CA LEU A 86 12.78 1.11 6.42
C LEU A 86 11.55 1.90 5.94
N ALA A 87 10.98 1.48 4.82
CA ALA A 87 9.77 2.12 4.30
C ALA A 87 8.61 1.96 5.29
N LEU A 88 8.42 0.77 5.83
CA LEU A 88 7.37 0.51 6.80
C LEU A 88 7.58 1.32 8.08
N ILE A 89 8.83 1.48 8.50
CA ILE A 89 9.15 2.32 9.66
C ILE A 89 8.77 3.77 9.40
N LYS A 90 9.07 4.28 8.21
CA LYS A 90 8.68 5.64 7.83
C LYS A 90 7.17 5.84 7.89
N LEU A 91 6.41 4.84 7.47
CA LEU A 91 4.95 4.92 7.50
C LEU A 91 4.40 4.86 8.92
N ALA A 92 5.09 4.14 9.82
CA ALA A 92 4.65 4.01 11.20
C ALA A 92 4.90 5.27 12.03
N ARG A 93 5.79 6.13 11.59
CA ARG A 93 6.09 7.39 12.29
C ARG A 93 5.11 8.47 11.87
N PRO A 94 4.62 9.27 12.83
CA PRO A 94 3.72 10.38 12.51
C PRO A 94 4.41 11.48 11.74
#